data_6291271418e489a2cf16bf1e0ffcb361
#
_entry.id   6291271418e489a2cf16bf1e0ffcb361
#
_cell.length_a   1.000
_cell.length_b   1.000
_cell.length_c   1.000
_cell.angle_alpha   90.00
_cell.angle_beta   90.00
_cell.angle_gamma   90.00
#
_symmetry.space_group_name_H-M   'P 1'
#
loop_
_entity.id
_entity.type
_entity.pdbx_description
1 polymer ?
#
loop_
_entity_poly.entity_id
_entity_poly.type
_entity_poly.pdbx_seq_one_letter_code
_entity_poly.pdbx_strand_id
1 'polypeptide(L)'
;MLLAIETSCDDTAAAVLDGRKVLSNCIANQNLIHKAYGGVVPELASRAHQSKIVPVILQALLEANIDKKQLTAIAYTQGPGLLGSLLVGGSFAKSMALALDLPLIPVNHMHAHLLVHFIEGNPNPEFPFLGITLSGGHTQLILVKSYFNFELIGTTLDDAIGEAFDKCGKVMGLSYPAGQEIDKLAKNGDKQKFSFPIANPKGYNLSYSGIKTAFINFIKNEETKNPKFIKKNLNDLCASLQNSLIQTIVKKIKIVSNDFGLKRIVIGGGVAANSEICNELKKQKIKNGWELFIPPIEYTTDNAAMIGIGGYFKLNKKKYGNLSDESKSRLQI
;
A
#
# COMPACT_ATOMS: atom_id res chain seq x y z
N MET A 1 26.21 -2.02 0.28
CA MET A 1 25.07 -1.20 -0.19
C MET A 1 24.08 -2.08 -0.96
N LEU A 2 22.78 -1.96 -0.70
CA LEU A 2 21.74 -2.73 -1.37
C LEU A 2 20.93 -1.79 -2.27
N LEU A 3 20.78 -2.14 -3.55
CA LEU A 3 19.84 -1.49 -4.46
C LEU A 3 18.50 -2.22 -4.39
N ALA A 4 17.42 -1.47 -4.23
CA ALA A 4 16.05 -2.02 -4.25
C ALA A 4 15.26 -1.43 -5.42
N ILE A 5 14.40 -2.25 -6.03
CA ILE A 5 13.58 -1.89 -7.20
C ILE A 5 12.12 -2.28 -6.93
N GLU A 6 11.22 -1.31 -7.08
CA GLU A 6 9.77 -1.50 -6.95
C GLU A 6 9.08 -1.12 -8.26
N THR A 7 8.28 -2.05 -8.80
CA THR A 7 7.48 -1.84 -10.03
C THR A 7 6.18 -2.66 -10.01
N SER A 8 5.56 -2.87 -8.84
CA SER A 8 4.41 -3.80 -8.73
C SER A 8 3.12 -3.27 -9.36
N CYS A 9 2.94 -1.95 -9.45
CA CYS A 9 1.71 -1.33 -9.94
C CYS A 9 1.99 -0.21 -10.94
N ASP A 10 1.93 1.05 -10.53
CA ASP A 10 2.05 2.23 -11.37
C ASP A 10 3.13 3.22 -10.88
N ASP A 11 3.87 2.87 -9.84
CA ASP A 11 5.04 3.62 -9.38
C ASP A 11 6.33 2.88 -9.74
N THR A 12 7.24 3.56 -10.47
CA THR A 12 8.60 3.06 -10.69
C THR A 12 9.49 3.63 -9.61
N ALA A 13 10.05 2.81 -8.74
CA ALA A 13 10.92 3.30 -7.68
C ALA A 13 12.23 2.52 -7.57
N ALA A 14 13.27 3.23 -7.15
CA ALA A 14 14.57 2.67 -6.77
C ALA A 14 15.08 3.32 -5.49
N ALA A 15 15.70 2.54 -4.64
CA ALA A 15 16.28 3.01 -3.38
C ALA A 15 17.65 2.35 -3.13
N VAL A 16 18.53 3.08 -2.48
CA VAL A 16 19.81 2.55 -2.00
C VAL A 16 19.77 2.54 -0.49
N LEU A 17 20.15 1.41 0.11
CA LEU A 17 20.22 1.23 1.55
C LEU A 17 21.63 0.80 1.98
N ASP A 18 22.05 1.34 3.14
CA ASP A 18 23.20 0.83 3.89
C ASP A 18 22.70 0.22 5.20
N GLY A 19 22.66 -1.10 5.27
CA GLY A 19 21.99 -1.78 6.36
C GLY A 19 20.47 -1.45 6.36
N ARG A 20 20.01 -0.82 7.45
CA ARG A 20 18.62 -0.35 7.61
C ARG A 20 18.45 1.14 7.28
N LYS A 21 19.55 1.84 7.01
CA LYS A 21 19.54 3.27 6.66
C LYS A 21 19.22 3.43 5.17
N VAL A 22 18.23 4.25 4.86
CA VAL A 22 17.91 4.66 3.49
C VAL A 22 18.81 5.82 3.10
N LEU A 23 19.59 5.64 2.03
CA LEU A 23 20.47 6.69 1.48
C LEU A 23 19.76 7.47 0.39
N SER A 24 18.91 6.81 -0.38
CA SER A 24 18.06 7.43 -1.42
C SER A 24 16.78 6.62 -1.60
N ASN A 25 15.69 7.28 -2.03
CA ASN A 25 14.41 6.63 -2.39
C ASN A 25 13.70 7.45 -3.45
N CYS A 26 13.96 7.15 -4.72
CA CYS A 26 13.47 7.87 -5.88
C CYS A 26 12.22 7.20 -6.43
N ILE A 27 11.17 7.97 -6.67
CA ILE A 27 9.86 7.48 -7.16
C ILE A 27 9.46 8.29 -8.39
N ALA A 28 9.12 7.60 -9.47
CA ALA A 28 8.50 8.18 -10.67
C ALA A 28 7.08 7.64 -10.81
N ASN A 29 6.10 8.41 -10.34
CA ASN A 29 4.69 8.02 -10.41
C ASN A 29 4.12 8.17 -11.84
N GLN A 30 3.00 7.47 -12.07
CA GLN A 30 2.30 7.46 -13.35
C GLN A 30 0.88 8.05 -13.25
N ASN A 31 0.57 8.79 -12.18
CA ASN A 31 -0.76 9.34 -11.92
C ASN A 31 -1.34 10.12 -13.10
N LEU A 32 -0.52 10.93 -13.77
CA LEU A 32 -0.96 11.72 -14.94
C LEU A 32 -1.36 10.83 -16.12
N ILE A 33 -0.68 9.70 -16.32
CA ILE A 33 -0.98 8.75 -17.39
C ILE A 33 -2.34 8.10 -17.14
N HIS A 34 -2.59 7.65 -15.91
CA HIS A 34 -3.77 6.86 -15.56
C HIS A 34 -5.01 7.71 -15.24
N LYS A 35 -4.83 8.99 -14.93
CA LYS A 35 -5.92 9.93 -14.62
C LYS A 35 -6.96 9.98 -15.74
N ALA A 36 -6.54 10.01 -17.01
CA ALA A 36 -7.43 10.06 -18.16
C ALA A 36 -8.35 8.83 -18.28
N TYR A 37 -7.94 7.70 -17.72
CA TYR A 37 -8.67 6.42 -17.77
C TYR A 37 -9.50 6.16 -16.50
N GLY A 38 -9.29 6.96 -15.46
CA GLY A 38 -9.97 6.80 -14.16
C GLY A 38 -9.55 5.55 -13.39
N GLY A 39 -8.31 5.08 -13.61
CA GLY A 39 -7.70 3.92 -12.97
C GLY A 39 -6.48 3.40 -13.72
N VAL A 40 -5.71 2.52 -13.11
CA VAL A 40 -4.50 1.96 -13.71
C VAL A 40 -4.83 1.09 -14.94
N VAL A 41 -4.14 1.37 -16.05
CA VAL A 41 -4.19 0.56 -17.26
C VAL A 41 -2.90 -0.27 -17.32
N PRO A 42 -2.95 -1.61 -17.13
CA PRO A 42 -1.77 -2.44 -16.91
C PRO A 42 -0.72 -2.36 -18.03
N GLU A 43 -1.17 -2.28 -19.30
CA GLU A 43 -0.26 -2.17 -20.45
C GLU A 43 0.49 -0.83 -20.45
N LEU A 44 -0.20 0.27 -20.19
CA LEU A 44 0.42 1.59 -20.09
C LEU A 44 1.39 1.66 -18.91
N ALA A 45 1.03 1.04 -17.77
CA ALA A 45 1.92 0.95 -16.63
C ALA A 45 3.23 0.25 -16.98
N SER A 46 3.16 -0.91 -17.64
CA SER A 46 4.35 -1.66 -18.06
C SER A 46 5.25 -0.87 -18.98
N ARG A 47 4.69 -0.17 -19.99
CA ARG A 47 5.45 0.68 -20.90
C ARG A 47 6.10 1.87 -20.20
N ALA A 48 5.41 2.49 -19.25
CA ALA A 48 5.95 3.57 -18.45
C ALA A 48 7.12 3.11 -17.57
N HIS A 49 7.02 1.92 -16.95
CA HIS A 49 8.13 1.32 -16.22
C HIS A 49 9.37 1.12 -17.11
N GLN A 50 9.21 0.60 -18.34
CA GLN A 50 10.32 0.43 -19.26
C GLN A 50 11.06 1.74 -19.56
N SER A 51 10.34 2.84 -19.70
CA SER A 51 10.94 4.15 -19.96
C SER A 51 11.58 4.79 -18.72
N LYS A 52 11.10 4.45 -17.52
CA LYS A 52 11.48 5.11 -16.25
C LYS A 52 12.52 4.36 -15.43
N ILE A 53 12.65 3.03 -15.61
CA ILE A 53 13.47 2.21 -14.72
C ILE A 53 14.94 2.64 -14.69
N VAL A 54 15.55 2.87 -15.84
CA VAL A 54 16.95 3.31 -15.93
C VAL A 54 17.15 4.70 -15.32
N PRO A 55 16.40 5.75 -15.72
CA PRO A 55 16.52 7.07 -15.10
C PRO A 55 16.35 7.06 -13.58
N VAL A 56 15.38 6.31 -13.04
CA VAL A 56 15.10 6.26 -11.60
C VAL A 56 16.22 5.57 -10.84
N ILE A 57 16.79 4.49 -11.39
CA ILE A 57 17.93 3.81 -10.76
C ILE A 57 19.18 4.69 -10.78
N LEU A 58 19.48 5.36 -11.91
CA LEU A 58 20.59 6.30 -11.97
C LEU A 58 20.45 7.45 -10.98
N GLN A 59 19.24 7.99 -10.84
CA GLN A 59 18.96 9.03 -9.87
C GLN A 59 19.16 8.52 -8.43
N ALA A 60 18.70 7.30 -8.12
CA ALA A 60 18.88 6.73 -6.79
C ALA A 60 20.35 6.52 -6.42
N LEU A 61 21.17 6.06 -7.37
CA LEU A 61 22.62 5.94 -7.17
C LEU A 61 23.29 7.30 -6.98
N LEU A 62 22.89 8.29 -7.78
CA LEU A 62 23.41 9.67 -7.69
C LEU A 62 23.07 10.32 -6.34
N GLU A 63 21.82 10.24 -5.89
CA GLU A 63 21.40 10.79 -4.60
C GLU A 63 22.06 10.09 -3.40
N ALA A 64 22.30 8.78 -3.52
CA ALA A 64 23.06 8.02 -2.53
C ALA A 64 24.57 8.31 -2.58
N ASN A 65 25.06 9.05 -3.60
CA ASN A 65 26.46 9.33 -3.86
C ASN A 65 27.33 8.05 -3.91
N ILE A 66 26.87 7.03 -4.64
CA ILE A 66 27.60 5.78 -4.83
C ILE A 66 27.73 5.38 -6.31
N ASP A 67 28.81 4.68 -6.63
CA ASP A 67 28.93 3.95 -7.90
C ASP A 67 28.28 2.58 -7.81
N LYS A 68 27.73 2.09 -8.94
CA LYS A 68 27.12 0.76 -9.03
C LYS A 68 28.05 -0.38 -8.59
N LYS A 69 29.37 -0.21 -8.67
CA LYS A 69 30.37 -1.18 -8.21
C LYS A 69 30.44 -1.32 -6.68
N GLN A 70 29.87 -0.38 -5.94
CA GLN A 70 29.76 -0.42 -4.49
C GLN A 70 28.52 -1.19 -3.99
N LEU A 71 27.64 -1.59 -4.90
CA LEU A 71 26.51 -2.45 -4.59
C LEU A 71 26.99 -3.84 -4.19
N THR A 72 26.31 -4.44 -3.23
CA THR A 72 26.59 -5.79 -2.72
C THR A 72 25.41 -6.74 -2.91
N ALA A 73 24.24 -6.26 -3.28
CA ALA A 73 23.06 -7.05 -3.58
C ALA A 73 22.00 -6.20 -4.31
N ILE A 74 21.09 -6.87 -5.01
CA ILE A 74 19.92 -6.26 -5.66
C ILE A 74 18.65 -6.92 -5.15
N ALA A 75 17.76 -6.13 -4.54
CA ALA A 75 16.43 -6.55 -4.15
C ALA A 75 15.38 -6.05 -5.17
N TYR A 76 14.35 -6.84 -5.42
CA TYR A 76 13.29 -6.48 -6.33
C TYR A 76 11.94 -7.04 -5.88
N THR A 77 10.87 -6.42 -6.28
CA THR A 77 9.52 -6.92 -6.02
C THR A 77 9.21 -8.09 -6.93
N GLN A 78 9.11 -9.28 -6.32
CA GLN A 78 8.70 -10.48 -7.03
C GLN A 78 7.20 -10.53 -7.29
N GLY A 79 6.42 -9.94 -6.40
CA GLY A 79 4.95 -9.87 -6.37
C GLY A 79 4.41 -9.66 -4.95
N PRO A 80 3.06 -9.61 -4.80
CA PRO A 80 2.06 -9.55 -5.87
C PRO A 80 2.10 -8.21 -6.62
N GLY A 81 1.38 -8.14 -7.77
CA GLY A 81 1.27 -6.92 -8.58
C GLY A 81 0.84 -7.19 -10.02
N LEU A 82 0.88 -6.16 -10.85
CA LEU A 82 0.60 -6.26 -12.28
C LEU A 82 1.73 -7.02 -12.98
N LEU A 83 1.41 -8.13 -13.63
CA LEU A 83 2.43 -9.04 -14.19
C LEU A 83 3.41 -8.32 -15.12
N GLY A 84 2.92 -7.50 -16.06
CA GLY A 84 3.77 -6.76 -16.98
C GLY A 84 4.71 -5.77 -16.27
N SER A 85 4.22 -5.09 -15.24
CA SER A 85 5.01 -4.17 -14.41
C SER A 85 6.10 -4.92 -13.63
N LEU A 86 5.73 -6.03 -12.98
CA LEU A 86 6.67 -6.91 -12.26
C LEU A 86 7.75 -7.49 -13.19
N LEU A 87 7.38 -7.86 -14.42
CA LEU A 87 8.34 -8.38 -15.40
C LEU A 87 9.40 -7.34 -15.78
N VAL A 88 9.05 -6.06 -15.88
CA VAL A 88 10.03 -5.01 -16.16
C VAL A 88 11.05 -4.89 -15.05
N GLY A 89 10.60 -4.72 -13.79
CA GLY A 89 11.50 -4.60 -12.63
C GLY A 89 12.31 -5.86 -12.38
N GLY A 90 11.66 -7.03 -12.45
CA GLY A 90 12.30 -8.32 -12.25
C GLY A 90 13.36 -8.64 -13.31
N SER A 91 13.08 -8.38 -14.59
CA SER A 91 14.06 -8.61 -15.67
C SER A 91 15.26 -7.67 -15.54
N PHE A 92 15.01 -6.39 -15.22
CA PHE A 92 16.07 -5.42 -14.99
C PHE A 92 16.95 -5.83 -13.79
N ALA A 93 16.34 -6.17 -12.65
CA ALA A 93 17.06 -6.61 -11.46
C ALA A 93 17.94 -7.83 -11.73
N LYS A 94 17.40 -8.83 -12.42
CA LYS A 94 18.13 -10.06 -12.81
C LYS A 94 19.31 -9.76 -13.73
N SER A 95 19.09 -8.95 -14.75
CA SER A 95 20.14 -8.56 -15.72
C SER A 95 21.27 -7.80 -15.02
N MET A 96 20.92 -6.89 -14.12
CA MET A 96 21.90 -6.10 -13.37
C MET A 96 22.65 -6.97 -12.35
N ALA A 97 21.97 -7.87 -11.65
CA ALA A 97 22.59 -8.83 -10.73
C ALA A 97 23.57 -9.74 -11.46
N LEU A 98 23.20 -10.28 -12.61
CA LEU A 98 24.07 -11.09 -13.46
C LEU A 98 25.30 -10.31 -13.94
N ALA A 99 25.11 -9.09 -14.44
CA ALA A 99 26.20 -8.27 -14.99
C ALA A 99 27.21 -7.81 -13.92
N LEU A 100 26.78 -7.66 -12.66
CA LEU A 100 27.63 -7.23 -11.55
C LEU A 100 28.07 -8.37 -10.63
N ASP A 101 27.68 -9.60 -10.93
CA ASP A 101 27.91 -10.80 -10.11
C ASP A 101 27.43 -10.61 -8.65
N LEU A 102 26.20 -10.12 -8.49
CA LEU A 102 25.61 -9.80 -7.20
C LEU A 102 24.46 -10.73 -6.82
N PRO A 103 24.28 -11.02 -5.52
CA PRO A 103 23.10 -11.71 -5.02
C PRO A 103 21.80 -11.00 -5.43
N LEU A 104 20.83 -11.77 -5.93
CA LEU A 104 19.49 -11.32 -6.28
C LEU A 104 18.52 -11.68 -5.16
N ILE A 105 17.68 -10.74 -4.73
CA ILE A 105 16.80 -10.93 -3.58
C ILE A 105 15.35 -10.62 -3.95
N PRO A 106 14.53 -11.66 -4.17
CA PRO A 106 13.10 -11.47 -4.41
C PRO A 106 12.39 -11.08 -3.11
N VAL A 107 11.56 -10.04 -3.14
CA VAL A 107 10.81 -9.53 -1.99
C VAL A 107 9.32 -9.59 -2.28
N ASN A 108 8.53 -10.00 -1.27
CA ASN A 108 7.08 -9.90 -1.32
C ASN A 108 6.65 -8.47 -0.98
N HIS A 109 5.91 -7.84 -1.88
CA HIS A 109 5.43 -6.46 -1.76
C HIS A 109 4.59 -6.21 -0.49
N MET A 110 3.71 -7.16 -0.15
CA MET A 110 2.85 -7.01 1.04
C MET A 110 3.63 -7.12 2.34
N HIS A 111 4.65 -8.01 2.39
CA HIS A 111 5.58 -8.05 3.52
C HIS A 111 6.36 -6.74 3.66
N ALA A 112 6.80 -6.18 2.54
CA ALA A 112 7.57 -4.94 2.51
C ALA A 112 6.82 -3.77 3.15
N HIS A 113 5.52 -3.61 2.87
CA HIS A 113 4.67 -2.59 3.50
C HIS A 113 4.63 -2.69 5.03
N LEU A 114 4.76 -3.87 5.61
CA LEU A 114 4.81 -4.05 7.07
C LEU A 114 6.23 -3.96 7.61
N LEU A 115 7.23 -4.36 6.83
CA LEU A 115 8.63 -4.30 7.24
C LEU A 115 9.22 -2.88 7.16
N VAL A 116 8.57 -1.94 6.49
CA VAL A 116 9.01 -0.55 6.36
C VAL A 116 9.23 0.14 7.72
N HIS A 117 8.53 -0.29 8.75
CA HIS A 117 8.70 0.19 10.13
C HIS A 117 10.08 -0.11 10.72
N PHE A 118 10.81 -1.06 10.13
CA PHE A 118 12.16 -1.43 10.57
C PHE A 118 13.27 -0.61 9.89
N ILE A 119 12.93 0.36 9.04
CA ILE A 119 13.89 1.36 8.54
C ILE A 119 14.46 2.13 9.74
N GLU A 120 15.75 2.42 9.70
CA GLU A 120 16.45 3.16 10.76
C GLU A 120 15.80 4.52 11.02
N GLY A 121 15.64 4.88 12.31
CA GLY A 121 14.95 6.11 12.70
C GLY A 121 13.45 5.95 12.95
N ASN A 122 12.83 4.86 12.50
CA ASN A 122 11.43 4.59 12.77
C ASN A 122 11.24 3.83 14.11
N PRO A 123 10.09 4.00 14.79
CA PRO A 123 9.72 3.13 15.90
C PRO A 123 9.56 1.69 15.41
N ASN A 124 10.35 0.77 15.94
CA ASN A 124 10.30 -0.64 15.53
C ASN A 124 9.27 -1.41 16.36
N PRO A 125 8.27 -2.06 15.72
CA PRO A 125 7.38 -2.96 16.44
C PRO A 125 8.11 -4.23 16.86
N GLU A 126 7.87 -4.70 18.08
CA GLU A 126 8.30 -6.04 18.48
C GLU A 126 7.33 -7.12 17.98
N PHE A 127 7.85 -8.30 17.71
CA PHE A 127 7.02 -9.44 17.32
C PHE A 127 6.41 -10.15 18.56
N PRO A 128 5.24 -10.81 18.45
CA PRO A 128 4.34 -10.74 17.30
C PRO A 128 3.53 -9.45 17.28
N PHE A 129 3.02 -9.08 16.08
CA PHE A 129 2.12 -7.95 15.93
C PHE A 129 1.03 -8.24 14.88
N LEU A 130 -0.07 -7.48 14.95
CA LEU A 130 -1.09 -7.46 13.90
C LEU A 130 -0.71 -6.43 12.84
N GLY A 131 -0.32 -6.90 11.67
CA GLY A 131 -0.09 -6.09 10.48
C GLY A 131 -1.39 -5.87 9.72
N ILE A 132 -1.62 -4.63 9.30
CA ILE A 132 -2.77 -4.26 8.47
C ILE A 132 -2.25 -3.59 7.20
N THR A 133 -2.49 -4.19 6.04
CA THR A 133 -2.16 -3.58 4.75
C THR A 133 -3.40 -2.96 4.13
N LEU A 134 -3.33 -1.67 3.84
CA LEU A 134 -4.42 -0.86 3.29
C LEU A 134 -3.94 -0.18 2.01
N SER A 135 -4.25 -0.75 0.85
CA SER A 135 -3.81 -0.22 -0.44
C SER A 135 -4.95 -0.16 -1.46
N GLY A 136 -4.66 0.28 -2.67
CA GLY A 136 -5.60 0.27 -3.80
C GLY A 136 -6.04 -1.14 -4.18
N GLY A 137 -5.15 -2.14 -4.11
CA GLY A 137 -5.42 -3.51 -4.53
C GLY A 137 -5.62 -4.51 -3.38
N HIS A 138 -5.18 -4.19 -2.16
CA HIS A 138 -5.19 -5.14 -1.05
C HIS A 138 -5.70 -4.50 0.24
N THR A 139 -6.48 -5.28 0.99
CA THR A 139 -6.87 -4.96 2.36
C THR A 139 -6.81 -6.25 3.16
N GLN A 140 -5.78 -6.38 4.02
CA GLN A 140 -5.46 -7.64 4.69
C GLN A 140 -5.12 -7.42 6.17
N LEU A 141 -5.42 -8.44 6.97
CA LEU A 141 -5.06 -8.57 8.38
C LEU A 141 -4.09 -9.74 8.50
N ILE A 142 -2.90 -9.48 9.02
CA ILE A 142 -1.76 -10.41 8.96
C ILE A 142 -1.17 -10.54 10.35
N LEU A 143 -1.04 -11.75 10.87
CA LEU A 143 -0.23 -12.02 12.06
C LEU A 143 1.23 -12.13 11.65
N VAL A 144 2.04 -11.19 12.10
CA VAL A 144 3.47 -11.18 11.83
C VAL A 144 4.22 -11.68 13.06
N LYS A 145 4.82 -12.87 12.93
CA LYS A 145 5.54 -13.57 14.01
C LYS A 145 7.04 -13.33 13.98
N SER A 146 7.58 -12.98 12.81
CA SER A 146 8.99 -12.62 12.60
C SER A 146 9.17 -11.95 11.24
N TYR A 147 10.39 -11.52 10.89
CA TYR A 147 10.72 -10.96 9.55
C TYR A 147 10.37 -11.87 8.37
N PHE A 148 10.13 -13.16 8.61
CA PHE A 148 9.91 -14.19 7.56
C PHE A 148 8.68 -15.05 7.81
N ASN A 149 7.92 -14.79 8.86
CA ASN A 149 6.74 -15.58 9.22
C ASN A 149 5.52 -14.66 9.31
N PHE A 150 4.74 -14.68 8.25
CA PHE A 150 3.53 -13.91 8.06
C PHE A 150 2.37 -14.90 7.86
N GLU A 151 1.29 -14.71 8.59
CA GLU A 151 0.09 -15.54 8.50
C GLU A 151 -1.11 -14.65 8.17
N LEU A 152 -1.74 -14.92 7.04
CA LEU A 152 -2.94 -14.19 6.62
C LEU A 152 -4.12 -14.60 7.51
N ILE A 153 -4.62 -13.67 8.33
CA ILE A 153 -5.78 -13.89 9.19
C ILE A 153 -7.08 -13.58 8.47
N GLY A 154 -7.10 -12.47 7.73
CA GLY A 154 -8.27 -12.00 6.99
C GLY A 154 -7.90 -11.14 5.81
N THR A 155 -8.75 -11.16 4.81
CA THR A 155 -8.59 -10.35 3.60
C THR A 155 -9.95 -9.80 3.16
N THR A 156 -9.95 -8.79 2.28
CA THR A 156 -11.20 -8.40 1.63
C THR A 156 -11.70 -9.51 0.72
N LEU A 157 -12.99 -9.73 0.72
CA LEU A 157 -13.67 -10.73 -0.15
C LEU A 157 -14.03 -10.15 -1.52
N ASP A 158 -13.93 -8.84 -1.66
CA ASP A 158 -14.34 -8.09 -2.84
C ASP A 158 -13.40 -6.89 -3.09
N ASP A 159 -13.93 -5.67 -3.19
CA ASP A 159 -13.09 -4.48 -3.40
C ASP A 159 -12.10 -4.29 -2.24
N ALA A 160 -10.89 -3.83 -2.52
CA ALA A 160 -9.99 -3.27 -1.50
C ALA A 160 -10.53 -1.89 -1.04
N ILE A 161 -10.11 -1.45 0.15
CA ILE A 161 -10.58 -0.17 0.70
C ILE A 161 -10.21 1.02 -0.22
N GLY A 162 -9.00 1.04 -0.80
CA GLY A 162 -8.57 2.08 -1.74
C GLY A 162 -9.39 2.06 -3.03
N GLU A 163 -9.66 0.87 -3.57
CA GLU A 163 -10.52 0.69 -4.73
C GLU A 163 -11.97 1.17 -4.46
N ALA A 164 -12.48 0.95 -3.25
CA ALA A 164 -13.79 1.45 -2.84
C ALA A 164 -13.82 2.99 -2.80
N PHE A 165 -12.74 3.63 -2.28
CA PHE A 165 -12.58 5.08 -2.33
C PHE A 165 -12.61 5.60 -3.78
N ASP A 166 -11.81 5.00 -4.66
CA ASP A 166 -11.69 5.45 -6.05
C ASP A 166 -12.98 5.28 -6.84
N LYS A 167 -13.66 4.14 -6.69
CA LYS A 167 -14.94 3.87 -7.37
C LYS A 167 -16.05 4.81 -6.90
N CYS A 168 -16.13 5.10 -5.60
CA CYS A 168 -17.11 6.05 -5.07
C CYS A 168 -16.74 7.50 -5.44
N GLY A 169 -15.45 7.84 -5.42
CA GLY A 169 -14.93 9.13 -5.86
C GLY A 169 -15.29 9.44 -7.31
N LYS A 170 -15.13 8.45 -8.20
CA LYS A 170 -15.51 8.57 -9.61
C LYS A 170 -16.98 8.93 -9.79
N VAL A 171 -17.88 8.37 -8.99
CA VAL A 171 -19.32 8.69 -9.04
C VAL A 171 -19.59 10.13 -8.57
N MET A 172 -18.78 10.65 -7.65
CA MET A 172 -18.84 12.05 -7.21
C MET A 172 -18.16 13.03 -8.18
N GLY A 173 -17.57 12.56 -9.28
CA GLY A 173 -16.84 13.39 -10.25
C GLY A 173 -15.43 13.76 -9.81
N LEU A 174 -14.85 13.07 -8.80
CA LEU A 174 -13.49 13.29 -8.34
C LEU A 174 -12.48 12.63 -9.27
N SER A 175 -11.26 13.17 -9.31
CA SER A 175 -10.17 12.64 -10.12
C SER A 175 -9.55 11.37 -9.50
N TYR A 176 -8.99 10.50 -10.35
CA TYR A 176 -8.18 9.37 -9.90
C TYR A 176 -6.74 9.82 -9.57
N PRO A 177 -6.14 9.30 -8.47
CA PRO A 177 -6.75 8.53 -7.39
C PRO A 177 -7.60 9.43 -6.46
N ALA A 178 -8.81 8.97 -6.10
CA ALA A 178 -9.78 9.80 -5.39
C ALA A 178 -9.59 9.81 -3.86
N GLY A 179 -8.88 8.84 -3.29
CA GLY A 179 -8.77 8.67 -1.85
C GLY A 179 -8.22 9.91 -1.13
N GLN A 180 -7.20 10.58 -1.67
CA GLN A 180 -6.61 11.77 -1.09
C GLN A 180 -7.55 12.99 -1.17
N GLU A 181 -8.27 13.13 -2.29
CA GLU A 181 -9.24 14.21 -2.47
C GLU A 181 -10.45 14.04 -1.55
N ILE A 182 -10.93 12.80 -1.39
CA ILE A 182 -11.99 12.47 -0.42
C ILE A 182 -11.55 12.83 0.99
N ASP A 183 -10.33 12.45 1.41
CA ASP A 183 -9.82 12.77 2.73
C ASP A 183 -9.73 14.28 2.98
N LYS A 184 -9.31 15.05 1.98
CA LYS A 184 -9.24 16.51 2.04
C LYS A 184 -10.63 17.15 2.19
N LEU A 185 -11.60 16.73 1.36
CA LEU A 185 -12.97 17.26 1.37
C LEU A 185 -13.72 16.87 2.63
N ALA A 186 -13.54 15.64 3.11
CA ALA A 186 -14.16 15.11 4.31
C ALA A 186 -13.87 15.91 5.58
N LYS A 187 -12.71 16.59 5.65
CA LYS A 187 -12.34 17.46 6.80
C LYS A 187 -13.34 18.58 7.07
N ASN A 188 -14.04 19.03 6.02
CA ASN A 188 -15.01 20.11 6.08
C ASN A 188 -16.46 19.60 6.02
N GLY A 189 -16.68 18.30 6.13
CA GLY A 189 -17.99 17.66 6.04
C GLY A 189 -18.47 17.06 7.36
N ASP A 190 -19.78 16.89 7.46
CA ASP A 190 -20.41 16.16 8.57
C ASP A 190 -20.48 14.67 8.24
N LYS A 191 -19.72 13.86 8.97
CA LYS A 191 -19.67 12.41 8.80
C LYS A 191 -20.92 11.66 9.27
N GLN A 192 -21.86 12.34 9.93
CA GLN A 192 -23.12 11.76 10.38
C GLN A 192 -24.30 12.16 9.50
N LYS A 193 -24.12 13.08 8.54
CA LYS A 193 -25.20 13.59 7.69
C LYS A 193 -25.85 12.52 6.83
N PHE A 194 -25.05 11.60 6.30
CA PHE A 194 -25.54 10.45 5.52
C PHE A 194 -25.09 9.15 6.18
N SER A 195 -25.99 8.15 6.20
CA SER A 195 -25.68 6.85 6.81
C SER A 195 -25.48 5.80 5.72
N PHE A 196 -24.29 5.19 5.72
CA PHE A 196 -23.97 4.06 4.85
C PHE A 196 -23.69 2.81 5.70
N PRO A 197 -23.86 1.59 5.15
CA PRO A 197 -23.63 0.36 5.90
C PRO A 197 -22.20 0.27 6.43
N ILE A 198 -22.03 -0.39 7.58
CA ILE A 198 -20.74 -0.85 8.07
C ILE A 198 -20.70 -2.36 7.86
N ALA A 199 -19.86 -2.82 6.95
CA ALA A 199 -19.80 -4.24 6.61
C ALA A 199 -19.18 -5.05 7.77
N ASN A 200 -19.71 -6.26 7.99
CA ASN A 200 -19.18 -7.17 9.00
C ASN A 200 -19.36 -8.63 8.54
N PRO A 201 -18.64 -9.09 7.51
CA PRO A 201 -18.69 -10.48 7.09
C PRO A 201 -18.23 -11.43 8.20
N LYS A 202 -18.63 -12.70 8.13
CA LYS A 202 -18.22 -13.72 9.11
C LYS A 202 -16.69 -13.87 9.17
N GLY A 203 -16.20 -14.25 10.34
CA GLY A 203 -14.76 -14.41 10.59
C GLY A 203 -14.01 -13.09 10.52
N TYR A 204 -12.76 -13.15 10.08
CA TYR A 204 -11.85 -12.00 10.07
C TYR A 204 -11.77 -11.27 8.72
N ASN A 205 -12.52 -11.74 7.74
CA ASN A 205 -12.56 -11.12 6.41
C ASN A 205 -13.25 -9.76 6.42
N LEU A 206 -12.99 -8.99 5.37
CA LEU A 206 -13.53 -7.66 5.10
C LEU A 206 -14.38 -7.68 3.83
N SER A 207 -15.22 -6.66 3.64
CA SER A 207 -15.99 -6.45 2.40
C SER A 207 -16.35 -4.98 2.27
N TYR A 208 -16.18 -4.43 1.07
CA TYR A 208 -16.47 -3.03 0.77
C TYR A 208 -17.45 -2.84 -0.38
N SER A 209 -17.71 -3.89 -1.18
CA SER A 209 -18.62 -3.80 -2.33
C SER A 209 -20.05 -3.43 -1.95
N GLY A 210 -20.53 -3.91 -0.79
CA GLY A 210 -21.85 -3.56 -0.26
C GLY A 210 -21.96 -2.06 0.08
N ILE A 211 -20.92 -1.48 0.70
CA ILE A 211 -20.85 -0.05 1.01
C ILE A 211 -20.84 0.77 -0.27
N LYS A 212 -19.96 0.39 -1.22
CA LYS A 212 -19.88 1.02 -2.54
C LYS A 212 -21.23 1.01 -3.26
N THR A 213 -21.89 -0.13 -3.31
CA THR A 213 -23.18 -0.27 -4.00
C THR A 213 -24.26 0.57 -3.35
N ALA A 214 -24.34 0.58 -2.01
CA ALA A 214 -25.27 1.42 -1.26
C ALA A 214 -25.01 2.91 -1.54
N PHE A 215 -23.74 3.33 -1.54
CA PHE A 215 -23.37 4.71 -1.84
C PHE A 215 -23.75 5.12 -3.27
N ILE A 216 -23.40 4.30 -4.28
CA ILE A 216 -23.71 4.59 -5.69
C ILE A 216 -25.22 4.69 -5.92
N ASN A 217 -26.01 3.78 -5.35
CA ASN A 217 -27.45 3.80 -5.48
C ASN A 217 -28.07 5.03 -4.78
N PHE A 218 -27.54 5.41 -3.61
CA PHE A 218 -27.95 6.61 -2.91
C PHE A 218 -27.71 7.86 -3.77
N ILE A 219 -26.50 8.01 -4.32
CA ILE A 219 -26.16 9.14 -5.18
C ILE A 219 -27.09 9.22 -6.39
N LYS A 220 -27.29 8.11 -7.12
CA LYS A 220 -28.19 8.06 -8.29
C LYS A 220 -29.61 8.49 -7.94
N ASN A 221 -30.14 8.00 -6.83
CA ASN A 221 -31.50 8.35 -6.39
C ASN A 221 -31.63 9.84 -6.03
N GLU A 222 -30.63 10.40 -5.37
CA GLU A 222 -30.67 11.81 -4.97
C GLU A 222 -30.42 12.76 -6.16
N GLU A 223 -29.57 12.40 -7.11
CA GLU A 223 -29.36 13.19 -8.34
C GLU A 223 -30.59 13.20 -9.24
N THR A 224 -31.37 12.12 -9.28
CA THR A 224 -32.66 12.11 -10.00
C THR A 224 -33.63 13.15 -9.44
N LYS A 225 -33.63 13.36 -8.12
CA LYS A 225 -34.46 14.37 -7.46
C LYS A 225 -33.87 15.79 -7.56
N ASN A 226 -32.53 15.89 -7.51
CA ASN A 226 -31.82 17.16 -7.53
C ASN A 226 -30.48 17.03 -8.23
N PRO A 227 -30.35 17.45 -9.51
CA PRO A 227 -29.09 17.35 -10.28
C PRO A 227 -27.89 18.09 -9.66
N LYS A 228 -28.13 18.99 -8.69
CA LYS A 228 -27.05 19.69 -7.96
C LYS A 228 -26.73 19.04 -6.62
N PHE A 229 -27.28 17.86 -6.32
CA PHE A 229 -27.13 17.20 -5.03
C PHE A 229 -25.70 16.98 -4.62
N ILE A 230 -24.88 16.33 -5.48
CA ILE A 230 -23.46 16.09 -5.22
C ILE A 230 -22.74 17.41 -4.93
N LYS A 231 -22.89 18.40 -5.82
CA LYS A 231 -22.20 19.69 -5.66
C LYS A 231 -22.51 20.38 -4.33
N LYS A 232 -23.75 20.29 -3.87
CA LYS A 232 -24.20 20.90 -2.59
C LYS A 232 -23.73 20.16 -1.35
N ASN A 233 -23.48 18.85 -1.47
CA ASN A 233 -23.22 17.98 -0.33
C ASN A 233 -21.87 17.26 -0.41
N LEU A 234 -20.97 17.69 -1.28
CA LEU A 234 -19.74 16.94 -1.61
C LEU A 234 -18.89 16.64 -0.38
N ASN A 235 -18.67 17.62 0.50
CA ASN A 235 -17.88 17.42 1.71
C ASN A 235 -18.53 16.41 2.67
N ASP A 236 -19.85 16.49 2.85
CA ASP A 236 -20.59 15.60 3.73
C ASP A 236 -20.68 14.18 3.18
N LEU A 237 -20.80 14.04 1.85
CA LEU A 237 -20.75 12.75 1.17
C LEU A 237 -19.37 12.09 1.35
N CYS A 238 -18.30 12.86 1.16
CA CYS A 238 -16.94 12.39 1.40
C CYS A 238 -16.73 11.95 2.85
N ALA A 239 -17.18 12.78 3.82
CA ALA A 239 -17.04 12.50 5.24
C ALA A 239 -17.83 11.26 5.67
N SER A 240 -19.09 11.14 5.22
CA SER A 240 -19.95 10.00 5.58
C SER A 240 -19.49 8.70 4.94
N LEU A 241 -19.06 8.71 3.68
CA LEU A 241 -18.47 7.55 3.00
C LEU A 241 -17.20 7.10 3.71
N GLN A 242 -16.26 8.02 3.92
CA GLN A 242 -14.99 7.75 4.58
C GLN A 242 -15.20 7.14 5.97
N ASN A 243 -16.14 7.68 6.76
CA ASN A 243 -16.48 7.12 8.06
C ASN A 243 -16.94 5.66 7.97
N SER A 244 -17.81 5.31 7.03
CA SER A 244 -18.31 3.94 6.85
C SER A 244 -17.20 2.95 6.48
N LEU A 245 -16.33 3.33 5.54
CA LEU A 245 -15.19 2.51 5.12
C LEU A 245 -14.22 2.29 6.29
N ILE A 246 -13.92 3.34 7.05
CA ILE A 246 -12.99 3.28 8.20
C ILE A 246 -13.57 2.46 9.35
N GLN A 247 -14.85 2.66 9.70
CA GLN A 247 -15.46 1.88 10.78
C GLN A 247 -15.50 0.38 10.47
N THR A 248 -15.60 0.01 9.20
CA THR A 248 -15.54 -1.40 8.77
C THR A 248 -14.20 -2.04 9.13
N ILE A 249 -13.07 -1.40 8.80
CA ILE A 249 -11.73 -1.95 9.13
C ILE A 249 -11.44 -1.87 10.63
N VAL A 250 -11.77 -0.77 11.30
CA VAL A 250 -11.53 -0.58 12.73
C VAL A 250 -12.28 -1.63 13.56
N LYS A 251 -13.53 -1.93 13.20
CA LYS A 251 -14.30 -3.00 13.85
C LYS A 251 -13.59 -4.35 13.75
N LYS A 252 -13.05 -4.67 12.58
CA LYS A 252 -12.36 -5.94 12.34
C LYS A 252 -11.02 -6.01 13.07
N ILE A 253 -10.25 -4.91 13.08
CA ILE A 253 -9.00 -4.82 13.86
C ILE A 253 -9.27 -5.13 15.34
N LYS A 254 -10.34 -4.57 15.91
CA LYS A 254 -10.71 -4.83 17.32
C LYS A 254 -10.99 -6.30 17.59
N ILE A 255 -11.77 -6.94 16.71
CA ILE A 255 -12.10 -8.36 16.84
C ILE A 255 -10.80 -9.18 16.83
N VAL A 256 -9.94 -9.00 15.81
CA VAL A 256 -8.69 -9.76 15.68
C VAL A 256 -7.74 -9.47 16.85
N SER A 257 -7.57 -8.20 17.22
CA SER A 257 -6.73 -7.82 18.37
C SER A 257 -7.16 -8.53 19.66
N ASN A 258 -8.45 -8.63 19.91
CA ASN A 258 -8.98 -9.29 21.11
C ASN A 258 -8.84 -10.81 21.04
N ASP A 259 -9.24 -11.42 19.91
CA ASP A 259 -9.25 -12.88 19.76
C ASP A 259 -7.83 -13.47 19.77
N PHE A 260 -6.85 -12.74 19.25
CA PHE A 260 -5.44 -13.16 19.22
C PHE A 260 -4.59 -12.57 20.38
N GLY A 261 -5.18 -11.74 21.25
CA GLY A 261 -4.45 -11.07 22.33
C GLY A 261 -3.37 -10.09 21.87
N LEU A 262 -3.46 -9.57 20.64
CA LEU A 262 -2.45 -8.71 20.02
C LEU A 262 -2.72 -7.24 20.37
N LYS A 263 -1.75 -6.59 20.99
CA LYS A 263 -1.82 -5.15 21.33
C LYS A 263 -1.00 -4.27 20.39
N ARG A 264 -0.04 -4.84 19.67
CA ARG A 264 0.78 -4.11 18.69
C ARG A 264 0.08 -4.13 17.34
N ILE A 265 -0.29 -2.93 16.87
CA ILE A 265 -1.03 -2.72 15.62
C ILE A 265 -0.11 -1.95 14.67
N VAL A 266 0.21 -2.56 13.55
CA VAL A 266 1.15 -2.04 12.54
C VAL A 266 0.40 -1.82 11.23
N ILE A 267 0.41 -0.58 10.73
CA ILE A 267 -0.32 -0.21 9.51
C ILE A 267 0.67 -0.03 8.37
N GLY A 268 0.33 -0.52 7.17
CA GLY A 268 1.10 -0.30 5.94
C GLY A 268 0.19 -0.12 4.73
N GLY A 269 0.75 0.35 3.62
CA GLY A 269 0.04 0.60 2.37
C GLY A 269 -0.45 2.03 2.20
N GLY A 270 -0.71 2.44 0.96
CA GLY A 270 -0.99 3.83 0.58
C GLY A 270 -2.18 4.48 1.29
N VAL A 271 -3.21 3.69 1.63
CA VAL A 271 -4.38 4.21 2.36
C VAL A 271 -4.06 4.50 3.83
N ALA A 272 -2.91 4.04 4.37
CA ALA A 272 -2.40 4.44 5.69
C ALA A 272 -2.10 5.95 5.79
N ALA A 273 -1.94 6.65 4.65
CA ALA A 273 -1.80 8.11 4.58
C ALA A 273 -3.11 8.86 4.88
N ASN A 274 -4.27 8.20 4.87
CA ASN A 274 -5.56 8.82 5.13
C ASN A 274 -5.63 9.36 6.57
N SER A 275 -5.92 10.65 6.71
CA SER A 275 -5.86 11.34 8.00
C SER A 275 -6.91 10.84 9.01
N GLU A 276 -8.12 10.51 8.56
CA GLU A 276 -9.17 10.03 9.45
C GLU A 276 -8.94 8.60 9.92
N ILE A 277 -8.34 7.72 9.07
CA ILE A 277 -7.88 6.40 9.53
C ILE A 277 -6.88 6.56 10.67
N CYS A 278 -5.87 7.42 10.49
CA CYS A 278 -4.87 7.68 11.53
C CYS A 278 -5.52 8.21 12.82
N ASN A 279 -6.45 9.16 12.69
CA ASN A 279 -7.14 9.75 13.84
C ASN A 279 -8.00 8.72 14.58
N GLU A 280 -8.76 7.92 13.84
CA GLU A 280 -9.61 6.89 14.46
C GLU A 280 -8.76 5.80 15.14
N LEU A 281 -7.68 5.34 14.53
CA LEU A 281 -6.77 4.38 15.14
C LEU A 281 -6.07 4.95 16.39
N LYS A 282 -5.70 6.23 16.39
CA LYS A 282 -5.17 6.90 17.60
C LYS A 282 -6.19 6.95 18.74
N LYS A 283 -7.49 7.20 18.44
CA LYS A 283 -8.56 7.10 19.44
C LYS A 283 -8.70 5.68 19.97
N GLN A 284 -8.64 4.69 19.08
CA GLN A 284 -8.74 3.28 19.47
C GLN A 284 -7.51 2.80 20.26
N LYS A 285 -6.31 3.33 19.98
CA LYS A 285 -5.11 3.10 20.78
C LYS A 285 -5.38 3.36 22.27
N ILE A 286 -5.96 4.51 22.59
CA ILE A 286 -6.28 4.88 23.98
C ILE A 286 -7.33 3.93 24.58
N LYS A 287 -8.41 3.63 23.83
CA LYS A 287 -9.53 2.82 24.33
C LYS A 287 -9.16 1.35 24.55
N ASN A 288 -8.29 0.79 23.74
CA ASN A 288 -7.99 -0.64 23.76
C ASN A 288 -6.57 -0.96 24.29
N GLY A 289 -5.81 0.05 24.70
CA GLY A 289 -4.43 -0.11 25.17
C GLY A 289 -3.50 -0.64 24.06
N TRP A 290 -3.66 -0.18 22.84
CA TRP A 290 -2.81 -0.60 21.72
C TRP A 290 -1.50 0.18 21.67
N GLU A 291 -0.46 -0.47 21.19
CA GLU A 291 0.74 0.16 20.65
C GLU A 291 0.53 0.30 19.12
N LEU A 292 0.45 1.53 18.65
CA LEU A 292 0.13 1.82 17.24
C LEU A 292 1.35 2.30 16.48
N PHE A 293 1.64 1.64 15.37
CA PHE A 293 2.75 1.95 14.45
C PHE A 293 2.17 2.34 13.09
N ILE A 294 2.37 3.59 12.72
CA ILE A 294 2.00 4.16 11.41
C ILE A 294 3.30 4.63 10.76
N PRO A 295 3.60 4.26 9.51
CA PRO A 295 4.85 4.66 8.88
C PRO A 295 4.86 6.16 8.58
N PRO A 296 6.04 6.78 8.48
CA PRO A 296 6.19 8.12 7.90
C PRO A 296 5.52 8.20 6.52
N ILE A 297 4.99 9.38 6.19
CA ILE A 297 4.19 9.60 4.97
C ILE A 297 4.93 9.18 3.70
N GLU A 298 6.24 9.39 3.66
CA GLU A 298 7.13 9.03 2.54
C GLU A 298 7.24 7.52 2.29
N TYR A 299 6.85 6.69 3.27
CA TYR A 299 6.89 5.23 3.17
C TYR A 299 5.50 4.58 3.16
N THR A 300 4.42 5.36 3.10
CA THR A 300 3.05 4.81 3.06
C THR A 300 2.68 4.25 1.69
N THR A 301 3.00 4.97 0.61
CA THR A 301 2.75 4.53 -0.77
C THR A 301 3.82 3.57 -1.26
N ASP A 302 3.66 3.02 -2.46
CA ASP A 302 4.64 2.15 -3.09
C ASP A 302 5.97 2.88 -3.25
N ASN A 303 7.03 2.27 -2.73
CA ASN A 303 8.37 2.84 -2.73
C ASN A 303 9.42 1.72 -2.67
N ALA A 304 10.64 2.01 -3.10
CA ALA A 304 11.69 1.00 -3.12
C ALA A 304 12.40 0.82 -1.76
N ALA A 305 12.33 1.79 -0.84
CA ALA A 305 12.91 1.64 0.48
C ALA A 305 12.27 0.49 1.28
N MET A 306 10.93 0.27 1.13
CA MET A 306 10.25 -0.86 1.75
C MET A 306 10.71 -2.21 1.18
N ILE A 307 11.03 -2.26 -0.12
CA ILE A 307 11.61 -3.46 -0.75
C ILE A 307 13.03 -3.66 -0.24
N GLY A 308 13.79 -2.56 -0.09
CA GLY A 308 15.15 -2.59 0.43
C GLY A 308 15.24 -3.14 1.84
N ILE A 309 14.38 -2.73 2.76
CA ILE A 309 14.39 -3.26 4.14
C ILE A 309 14.02 -4.75 4.18
N GLY A 310 13.04 -5.18 3.38
CA GLY A 310 12.71 -6.59 3.20
C GLY A 310 13.89 -7.39 2.63
N GLY A 311 14.56 -6.82 1.64
CA GLY A 311 15.78 -7.36 1.04
C GLY A 311 16.94 -7.46 2.03
N TYR A 312 17.15 -6.43 2.86
CA TYR A 312 18.18 -6.43 3.90
C TYR A 312 18.05 -7.61 4.88
N PHE A 313 16.85 -7.87 5.39
CA PHE A 313 16.65 -9.02 6.28
C PHE A 313 16.91 -10.36 5.59
N LYS A 314 16.52 -10.50 4.31
CA LYS A 314 16.81 -11.70 3.50
C LYS A 314 18.30 -11.86 3.22
N LEU A 315 19.00 -10.76 2.88
CA LEU A 315 20.45 -10.74 2.64
C LEU A 315 21.22 -11.25 3.87
N ASN A 316 20.89 -10.74 5.07
CA ASN A 316 21.52 -11.15 6.31
C ASN A 316 21.30 -12.63 6.66
N LYS A 317 20.24 -13.23 6.14
CA LYS A 317 19.94 -14.67 6.29
C LYS A 317 20.35 -15.49 5.07
N LYS A 318 21.07 -14.90 4.12
CA LYS A 318 21.51 -15.54 2.87
C LYS A 318 20.35 -16.19 2.09
N LYS A 319 19.16 -15.59 2.16
CA LYS A 319 17.97 -16.02 1.42
C LYS A 319 17.94 -15.36 0.05
N TYR A 320 18.72 -15.92 -0.86
CA TYR A 320 18.84 -15.43 -2.23
C TYR A 320 17.80 -16.05 -3.16
N GLY A 321 17.49 -15.37 -4.24
CA GLY A 321 16.74 -15.89 -5.36
C GLY A 321 17.65 -16.36 -6.49
N ASN A 322 17.02 -16.88 -7.54
CA ASN A 322 17.66 -17.35 -8.75
C ASN A 322 17.23 -16.52 -9.95
N LEU A 323 18.03 -16.52 -11.01
CA LEU A 323 17.66 -15.86 -12.27
C LEU A 323 16.39 -16.48 -12.91
N SER A 324 16.10 -17.75 -12.60
CA SER A 324 14.91 -18.47 -13.04
C SER A 324 13.65 -18.16 -12.23
N ASP A 325 13.75 -17.45 -11.10
CA ASP A 325 12.57 -17.10 -10.29
C ASP A 325 11.57 -16.27 -11.10
N GLU A 326 10.32 -16.68 -11.10
CA GLU A 326 9.26 -15.99 -11.83
C GLU A 326 8.70 -14.81 -11.04
N SER A 327 8.29 -13.75 -11.76
CA SER A 327 7.42 -12.70 -11.21
C SER A 327 6.01 -13.26 -11.01
N LYS A 328 5.39 -12.99 -9.86
CA LYS A 328 4.11 -13.61 -9.46
C LYS A 328 3.06 -12.54 -9.19
N SER A 329 2.11 -12.39 -10.12
CA SER A 329 1.00 -11.43 -9.97
C SER A 329 0.13 -11.72 -8.73
N ARG A 330 0.03 -12.99 -8.33
CA ARG A 330 -0.73 -13.47 -7.15
C ARG A 330 0.20 -14.20 -6.19
N LEU A 331 1.20 -13.48 -5.66
CA LEU A 331 2.05 -14.04 -4.63
C LEU A 331 1.34 -13.96 -3.28
N GLN A 332 1.10 -15.10 -2.67
CA GLN A 332 0.48 -15.18 -1.34
C GLN A 332 1.45 -14.71 -0.23
N ILE A 333 0.86 -14.33 0.90
CA ILE A 333 1.56 -14.01 2.14
C ILE A 333 2.09 -15.29 2.79
#